data_32747b9edd7a9428ca670b6822cd3c9d
#
_entry.id   32747b9edd7a9428ca670b6822cd3c9d
#
_cell.length_a   1.000
_cell.length_b   1.000
_cell.length_c   1.000
_cell.angle_alpha   90.00
_cell.angle_beta   90.00
_cell.angle_gamma   90.00
#
_symmetry.space_group_name_H-M   'P 1'
#
loop_
_entity.id
_entity.type
_entity.pdbx_description
1 polymer ?
#
loop_
_entity_poly.entity_id
_entity_poly.type
_entity_poly.pdbx_seq_one_letter_code
_entity_poly.pdbx_strand_id
1 'polypeptide(L)'
;MKKYVLSIVMMGLGLYSYSQNTAKGKAVFAKTCIACHQATGAGIPGAFPPLAKSDYLNADVNRAIKQVIKGSNVPITVNGKKYTTPMPAQVLNDQEIADVLTYVYANWGNSKKVVTPAMVKAQRK
;
A
#
# COMPACT_ATOMS: atom_id res chain seq x y z
N MET A 1 38.10 -12.46 9.51
CA MET A 1 37.12 -13.20 8.71
C MET A 1 35.77 -13.38 9.43
N LYS A 2 35.72 -13.72 10.71
CA LYS A 2 34.43 -13.89 11.45
C LYS A 2 33.54 -12.63 11.51
N LYS A 3 34.11 -11.43 11.54
CA LYS A 3 33.35 -10.17 11.61
C LYS A 3 32.58 -9.82 10.31
N TYR A 4 33.09 -10.21 9.16
CA TYR A 4 32.47 -9.92 7.86
C TYR A 4 31.30 -10.87 7.54
N VAL A 5 31.37 -12.11 8.02
CA VAL A 5 30.28 -13.09 7.84
C VAL A 5 29.01 -12.65 8.58
N LEU A 6 29.15 -12.08 9.78
CA LEU A 6 28.00 -11.60 10.56
C LEU A 6 27.30 -10.41 9.89
N SER A 7 28.07 -9.50 9.29
CA SER A 7 27.51 -8.32 8.58
C SER A 7 26.74 -8.72 7.32
N ILE A 8 27.22 -9.71 6.58
CA ILE A 8 26.53 -10.20 5.37
C ILE A 8 25.23 -10.92 5.72
N VAL A 9 25.19 -11.67 6.81
CA VAL A 9 23.98 -12.37 7.27
C VAL A 9 22.91 -11.37 7.72
N MET A 10 23.28 -10.27 8.42
CA MET A 10 22.33 -9.22 8.81
C MET A 10 21.72 -8.51 7.61
N MET A 11 22.51 -8.23 6.57
CA MET A 11 22.03 -7.58 5.35
C MET A 11 21.09 -8.49 4.54
N GLY A 12 21.35 -9.80 4.54
CA GLY A 12 20.49 -10.79 3.87
C GLY A 12 19.12 -10.96 4.51
N LEU A 13 19.03 -10.89 5.85
CA LEU A 13 17.76 -11.00 6.57
C LEU A 13 16.82 -9.81 6.30
N GLY A 14 17.34 -8.60 6.19
CA GLY A 14 16.54 -7.40 5.90
C GLY A 14 15.91 -7.44 4.51
N LEU A 15 16.66 -7.87 3.51
CA LEU A 15 16.16 -8.00 2.12
C LEU A 15 15.13 -9.13 1.98
N TYR A 16 15.32 -10.22 2.70
CA TYR A 16 14.39 -11.35 2.69
C TYR A 16 13.02 -10.98 3.28
N SER A 17 13.01 -10.27 4.41
CA SER A 17 11.76 -9.82 5.05
C SER A 17 10.97 -8.85 4.17
N TYR A 18 11.63 -7.90 3.50
CA TYR A 18 11.00 -6.98 2.57
C TYR A 18 10.36 -7.71 1.38
N SER A 19 11.08 -8.65 0.79
CA SER A 19 10.57 -9.45 -0.34
C SER A 19 9.35 -10.30 0.05
N GLN A 20 9.32 -10.88 1.25
CA GLN A 20 8.17 -11.63 1.74
C GLN A 20 6.94 -10.73 1.96
N ASN A 21 7.11 -9.54 2.51
CA ASN A 21 6.02 -8.61 2.76
C ASN A 21 5.38 -8.13 1.45
N THR A 22 6.17 -7.86 0.42
CA THR A 22 5.64 -7.48 -0.90
C THR A 22 4.90 -8.62 -1.60
N ALA A 23 5.35 -9.86 -1.46
CA ALA A 23 4.65 -11.03 -2.00
C ALA A 23 3.29 -11.27 -1.32
N LYS A 24 3.23 -11.15 0.01
CA LYS A 24 1.98 -11.22 0.79
C LYS A 24 1.05 -10.05 0.44
N GLY A 25 1.58 -8.86 0.30
CA GLY A 25 0.83 -7.66 -0.10
C GLY A 25 0.21 -7.81 -1.48
N LYS A 26 0.92 -8.40 -2.43
CA LYS A 26 0.38 -8.75 -3.76
C LYS A 26 -0.81 -9.69 -3.67
N ALA A 27 -0.75 -10.70 -2.81
CA ALA A 27 -1.85 -11.64 -2.62
C ALA A 27 -3.09 -10.96 -2.02
N VAL A 28 -2.92 -10.07 -1.04
CA VAL A 28 -4.02 -9.26 -0.48
C VAL A 28 -4.60 -8.33 -1.55
N PHE A 29 -3.75 -7.66 -2.32
CA PHE A 29 -4.18 -6.78 -3.41
C PHE A 29 -5.06 -7.51 -4.43
N ALA A 30 -4.68 -8.71 -4.83
CA ALA A 30 -5.43 -9.53 -5.79
C ALA A 30 -6.81 -9.95 -5.26
N LYS A 31 -6.99 -10.04 -3.95
CA LYS A 31 -8.28 -10.40 -3.34
C LYS A 31 -9.20 -9.19 -3.10
N THR A 32 -8.63 -8.04 -2.72
CA THR A 32 -9.42 -6.94 -2.14
C THR A 32 -9.38 -5.64 -2.93
N CYS A 33 -8.37 -5.40 -3.74
CA CYS A 33 -8.11 -4.11 -4.36
C CYS A 33 -8.23 -4.12 -5.90
N ILE A 34 -7.91 -5.26 -6.52
CA ILE A 34 -7.73 -5.39 -7.96
C ILE A 34 -9.01 -5.11 -8.76
N ALA A 35 -10.19 -5.43 -8.22
CA ALA A 35 -11.46 -5.24 -8.92
C ALA A 35 -11.70 -3.77 -9.29
N CYS A 36 -11.29 -2.83 -8.44
CA CYS A 36 -11.45 -1.40 -8.65
C CYS A 36 -10.16 -0.76 -9.19
N HIS A 37 -9.02 -1.05 -8.58
CA HIS A 37 -7.76 -0.38 -8.93
C HIS A 37 -6.97 -1.04 -10.05
N GLN A 38 -7.41 -2.19 -10.54
CA GLN A 38 -6.82 -2.99 -11.61
C GLN A 38 -5.44 -3.58 -11.26
N ALA A 39 -5.03 -4.61 -11.98
CA ALA A 39 -3.75 -5.31 -11.75
C ALA A 39 -2.53 -4.41 -11.96
N THR A 40 -2.64 -3.38 -12.78
CA THR A 40 -1.60 -2.41 -13.07
C THR A 40 -1.63 -1.18 -12.15
N GLY A 41 -2.59 -1.11 -11.24
CA GLY A 41 -2.80 0.07 -10.41
C GLY A 41 -3.32 1.29 -11.18
N ALA A 42 -3.75 1.12 -12.43
CA ALA A 42 -4.19 2.23 -13.28
C ALA A 42 -5.60 2.74 -12.93
N GLY A 43 -6.36 1.99 -12.16
CA GLY A 43 -7.76 2.29 -11.89
C GLY A 43 -8.64 2.24 -13.14
N ILE A 44 -9.81 2.85 -13.05
CA ILE A 44 -10.72 3.03 -14.17
C ILE A 44 -11.01 4.53 -14.31
N PRO A 45 -10.68 5.17 -15.44
CA PRO A 45 -10.88 6.60 -15.61
C PRO A 45 -12.30 7.04 -15.29
N GLY A 46 -12.45 8.08 -14.48
CA GLY A 46 -13.73 8.64 -14.08
C GLY A 46 -14.48 7.85 -12.98
N ALA A 47 -14.12 6.59 -12.72
CA ALA A 47 -14.78 5.74 -11.73
C ALA A 47 -13.87 5.45 -10.53
N PHE A 48 -12.72 4.83 -10.75
CA PHE A 48 -11.80 4.42 -9.68
C PHE A 48 -10.41 5.04 -9.89
N PRO A 49 -9.85 5.71 -8.87
CA PRO A 49 -8.60 6.44 -9.03
C PRO A 49 -7.41 5.48 -9.24
N PRO A 50 -6.38 5.94 -9.98
CA PRO A 50 -5.15 5.19 -10.09
C PRO A 50 -4.39 5.17 -8.76
N LEU A 51 -3.74 4.04 -8.48
CA LEU A 51 -2.72 3.92 -7.46
C LEU A 51 -1.32 4.10 -8.06
N ALA A 52 -1.18 3.88 -9.37
CA ALA A 52 0.06 4.11 -10.10
C ALA A 52 0.39 5.60 -10.16
N LYS A 53 1.62 5.95 -9.76
CA LYS A 53 2.13 7.34 -9.76
C LYS A 53 1.13 8.35 -9.15
N SER A 54 0.43 7.92 -8.11
CA SER A 54 -0.63 8.71 -7.48
C SER A 54 -0.04 9.79 -6.58
N ASP A 55 -0.24 11.06 -6.92
CA ASP A 55 0.11 12.20 -6.08
C ASP A 55 -0.63 12.13 -4.73
N TYR A 56 -1.89 11.76 -4.74
CA TYR A 56 -2.72 11.63 -3.55
C TYR A 56 -2.18 10.55 -2.59
N LEU A 57 -1.86 9.37 -3.11
CA LEU A 57 -1.29 8.28 -2.32
C LEU A 57 0.08 8.64 -1.73
N ASN A 58 0.95 9.18 -2.55
CA ASN A 58 2.33 9.48 -2.16
C ASN A 58 2.46 10.67 -1.19
N ALA A 59 1.46 11.53 -1.11
CA ALA A 59 1.49 12.72 -0.25
C ALA A 59 1.35 12.40 1.24
N ASP A 60 0.56 11.39 1.62
CA ASP A 60 0.25 11.13 3.03
C ASP A 60 -0.05 9.63 3.28
N VAL A 61 0.92 8.95 3.88
CA VAL A 61 0.81 7.52 4.20
C VAL A 61 -0.25 7.24 5.28
N ASN A 62 -0.41 8.13 6.25
CA ASN A 62 -1.41 7.95 7.31
C ASN A 62 -2.83 8.05 6.76
N ARG A 63 -3.06 8.98 5.83
CA ARG A 63 -4.32 9.08 5.09
C ARG A 63 -4.58 7.83 4.26
N ALA A 64 -3.60 7.29 3.58
CA ALA A 64 -3.73 6.05 2.83
C ALA A 64 -4.14 4.87 3.73
N ILE A 65 -3.52 4.74 4.90
CA ILE A 65 -3.87 3.73 5.90
C ILE A 65 -5.32 3.90 6.38
N LYS A 66 -5.70 5.12 6.78
CA LYS A 66 -7.08 5.42 7.22
C LYS A 66 -8.11 5.10 6.16
N GLN A 67 -7.79 5.36 4.90
CA GLN A 67 -8.70 5.12 3.78
C GLN A 67 -8.96 3.63 3.56
N VAL A 68 -7.97 2.77 3.75
CA VAL A 68 -8.17 1.32 3.75
C VAL A 68 -9.02 0.86 4.94
N ILE A 69 -8.74 1.39 6.14
CA ILE A 69 -9.45 1.00 7.37
C ILE A 69 -10.92 1.44 7.35
N LYS A 70 -11.17 2.69 6.99
CA LYS A 70 -12.49 3.34 7.14
C LYS A 70 -13.24 3.52 5.83
N GLY A 71 -12.58 3.32 4.70
CA GLY A 71 -13.09 3.73 3.41
C GLY A 71 -13.11 5.26 3.23
N SER A 72 -13.72 5.69 2.14
CA SER A 72 -13.94 7.11 1.86
C SER A 72 -15.23 7.29 1.07
N ASN A 73 -16.05 8.24 1.50
CA ASN A 73 -17.29 8.64 0.82
C ASN A 73 -17.26 10.11 0.40
N VAL A 74 -16.11 10.76 0.50
CA VAL A 74 -15.92 12.15 0.07
C VAL A 74 -15.16 12.20 -1.25
N PRO A 75 -15.43 13.20 -2.10
CA PRO A 75 -14.67 13.38 -3.33
C PRO A 75 -13.17 13.58 -3.05
N ILE A 76 -12.33 12.95 -3.87
CA ILE A 76 -10.89 13.14 -3.83
C ILE A 76 -10.38 13.56 -5.21
N THR A 77 -9.24 14.23 -5.23
CA THR A 77 -8.55 14.58 -6.48
C THR A 77 -7.24 13.79 -6.55
N VAL A 78 -7.04 13.05 -7.62
CA VAL A 78 -5.85 12.25 -7.89
C VAL A 78 -5.29 12.64 -9.26
N ASN A 79 -4.04 13.05 -9.31
CA ASN A 79 -3.37 13.48 -10.53
C ASN A 79 -4.20 14.51 -11.33
N GLY A 80 -4.79 15.46 -10.62
CA GLY A 80 -5.62 16.53 -11.20
C GLY A 80 -7.03 16.13 -11.62
N LYS A 81 -7.45 14.88 -11.41
CA LYS A 81 -8.81 14.40 -11.73
C LYS A 81 -9.62 14.13 -10.48
N LYS A 82 -10.89 14.54 -10.48
CA LYS A 82 -11.81 14.33 -9.38
C LYS A 82 -12.48 12.95 -9.48
N TYR A 83 -12.52 12.25 -8.35
CA TYR A 83 -13.19 10.97 -8.20
C TYR A 83 -14.22 11.06 -7.08
N THR A 84 -15.43 10.63 -7.35
CA THR A 84 -16.57 10.72 -6.44
C THR A 84 -17.12 9.37 -6.00
N THR A 85 -16.68 8.29 -6.63
CA THR A 85 -17.09 6.93 -6.25
C THR A 85 -16.57 6.60 -4.85
N PRO A 86 -17.43 6.18 -3.91
CA PRO A 86 -16.98 5.78 -2.58
C PRO A 86 -16.05 4.56 -2.62
N MET A 87 -15.04 4.58 -1.78
CA MET A 87 -14.21 3.41 -1.49
C MET A 87 -14.74 2.74 -0.23
N PRO A 88 -15.15 1.48 -0.25
CA PRO A 88 -15.59 0.79 0.96
C PRO A 88 -14.42 0.52 1.92
N ALA A 89 -14.71 0.49 3.22
CA ALA A 89 -13.75 0.02 4.22
C ALA A 89 -13.38 -1.44 3.96
N GLN A 90 -12.11 -1.76 4.14
CA GLN A 90 -11.62 -3.12 3.96
C GLN A 90 -11.51 -3.84 5.30
N VAL A 91 -12.03 -5.05 5.38
CA VAL A 91 -11.94 -5.90 6.58
C VAL A 91 -10.63 -6.68 6.54
N LEU A 92 -9.56 -6.02 6.91
CA LEU A 92 -8.19 -6.56 6.92
C LEU A 92 -7.56 -6.30 8.29
N ASN A 93 -6.70 -7.22 8.73
CA ASN A 93 -5.91 -7.02 9.95
C ASN A 93 -4.73 -6.07 9.71
N ASP A 94 -4.03 -5.69 10.78
CA ASP A 94 -2.94 -4.71 10.70
C ASP A 94 -1.79 -5.18 9.80
N GLN A 95 -1.46 -6.48 9.84
CA GLN A 95 -0.40 -7.04 9.01
C GLN A 95 -0.80 -7.05 7.52
N GLU A 96 -2.02 -7.42 7.21
CA GLU A 96 -2.53 -7.43 5.84
C GLU A 96 -2.55 -6.03 5.22
N ILE A 97 -2.97 -5.01 5.99
CA ILE A 97 -2.94 -3.61 5.55
C ILE A 97 -1.50 -3.14 5.34
N ALA A 98 -0.60 -3.46 6.28
CA ALA A 98 0.81 -3.12 6.16
C ALA A 98 1.43 -3.75 4.91
N ASP A 99 1.16 -5.02 4.66
CA ASP A 99 1.70 -5.76 3.52
C ASP A 99 1.16 -5.22 2.19
N VAL A 100 -0.15 -5.01 2.08
CA VAL A 100 -0.75 -4.52 0.82
C VAL A 100 -0.33 -3.09 0.50
N LEU A 101 -0.24 -2.19 1.48
CA LEU A 101 0.24 -0.84 1.24
C LEU A 101 1.73 -0.80 0.91
N THR A 102 2.55 -1.62 1.56
CA THR A 102 3.96 -1.77 1.20
C THR A 102 4.11 -2.24 -0.25
N TYR A 103 3.29 -3.20 -0.67
CA TYR A 103 3.24 -3.65 -2.06
C TYR A 103 2.86 -2.53 -3.03
N VAL A 104 1.81 -1.78 -2.73
CA VAL A 104 1.35 -0.66 -3.57
C VAL A 104 2.41 0.43 -3.67
N TYR A 105 3.04 0.81 -2.56
CA TYR A 105 4.12 1.80 -2.55
C TYR A 105 5.38 1.33 -3.29
N ALA A 106 5.66 0.04 -3.33
CA ALA A 106 6.82 -0.53 -4.02
C ALA A 106 6.66 -0.58 -5.54
N ASN A 107 5.44 -0.40 -6.06
CA ASN A 107 5.12 -0.63 -7.46
C ASN A 107 4.66 0.64 -8.18
N TRP A 108 4.59 0.57 -9.49
CA TRP A 108 3.99 1.53 -10.42
C TRP A 108 4.51 2.96 -10.28
N GLY A 109 5.80 3.14 -9.95
CA GLY A 109 6.44 4.45 -9.85
C GLY A 109 6.09 5.22 -8.59
N ASN A 110 5.61 4.55 -7.53
CA ASN A 110 5.33 5.16 -6.24
C ASN A 110 6.61 5.35 -5.39
N SER A 111 6.46 5.96 -4.21
CA SER A 111 7.55 6.46 -3.36
C SER A 111 8.31 5.39 -2.57
N LYS A 112 8.02 4.11 -2.77
CA LYS A 112 8.69 2.97 -2.11
C LYS A 112 8.66 3.00 -0.56
N LYS A 113 7.60 3.57 0.02
CA LYS A 113 7.43 3.57 1.48
C LYS A 113 7.13 2.17 1.99
N VAL A 114 7.65 1.85 3.18
CA VAL A 114 7.31 0.64 3.92
C VAL A 114 6.29 1.00 4.98
N VAL A 115 5.15 0.29 4.99
CA VAL A 115 4.11 0.43 6.00
C VAL A 115 4.22 -0.73 6.99
N THR A 116 4.25 -0.41 8.28
CA THR A 116 4.35 -1.40 9.35
C THR A 116 3.01 -1.63 10.03
N PRO A 117 2.78 -2.80 10.67
CA PRO A 117 1.57 -3.03 11.47
C PRO A 117 1.37 -2.00 12.59
N ALA A 118 2.44 -1.50 13.19
CA ALA A 118 2.38 -0.45 14.20
C ALA A 118 1.82 0.87 13.64
N MET A 119 2.19 1.25 12.44
CA MET A 119 1.64 2.42 11.74
C MET A 119 0.14 2.24 11.48
N VAL A 120 -0.29 1.05 11.09
CA VAL A 120 -1.70 0.72 10.86
C VAL A 120 -2.50 0.81 12.16
N LYS A 121 -2.00 0.18 13.22
CA LYS A 121 -2.63 0.20 14.55
C LYS A 121 -2.82 1.64 15.07
N ALA A 122 -1.85 2.52 14.85
CA ALA A 122 -1.93 3.91 15.25
C ALA A 122 -3.08 4.67 14.56
N GLN A 123 -3.53 4.25 13.39
CA GLN A 123 -4.60 4.89 12.63
C GLN A 123 -6.00 4.31 12.91
N ARG A 124 -6.11 3.27 13.76
CA ARG A 124 -7.42 2.69 14.14
C ARG A 124 -8.16 3.48 15.23
N LYS A 125 -7.54 4.50 15.79
CA LYS A 125 -8.12 5.37 16.82
C LYS A 125 -9.18 6.31 16.26
#